data_76411c503499a7edcecdd07bdf8c31d2
#
_entry.id   76411c503499a7edcecdd07bdf8c31d2
#
_cell.length_a   1.000
_cell.length_b   1.000
_cell.length_c   1.000
_cell.angle_alpha   90.00
_cell.angle_beta   90.00
_cell.angle_gamma   90.00
#
_symmetry.space_group_name_H-M   'P 1'
#
loop_
_entity.id
_entity.type
_entity.pdbx_description
1 polymer ?
#
loop_
_entity_poly.entity_id
_entity_poly.type
_entity_poly.pdbx_seq_one_letter_code
_entity_poly.pdbx_strand_id
1 'polypeptide(L)'
;EVSSKSREKKIIKWLDSIENCAQELFLMGDLFDFWIEYKHVVPKNYFNLLYKISKLIDKGVNIHFFKGNHDMWTIDFFESIGIKVYDNFQSFKIGSINILVGHGDGLGKGDINYKIAKSIFKNNILQFLFRLIHPDIGIRLGSYLSKSNKRKEDQTEKNNKRIYNFCKNYDLKNKNQAYIFGHSHMASHIPISNSSDYYNTGEWIKNSNYVVYNGENFKLKSFKS
;
A
#
# COMPACT_ATOMS: atom_id res chain seq x y z
N GLU A 1 -11.63 14.54 12.45
CA GLU A 1 -10.86 13.43 11.87
C GLU A 1 -11.78 12.23 11.64
N VAL A 2 -11.72 11.63 10.45
CA VAL A 2 -12.45 10.39 10.15
C VAL A 2 -11.86 9.27 11.02
N SER A 3 -12.69 8.58 11.81
CA SER A 3 -12.21 7.52 12.70
C SER A 3 -11.67 6.32 11.90
N SER A 4 -10.75 5.56 12.48
CA SER A 4 -10.22 4.33 11.87
C SER A 4 -11.33 3.35 11.51
N LYS A 5 -12.35 3.19 12.37
CA LYS A 5 -13.53 2.35 12.11
C LYS A 5 -14.38 2.84 10.93
N SER A 6 -14.50 4.16 10.72
CA SER A 6 -15.24 4.71 9.58
C SER A 6 -14.50 4.44 8.26
N ARG A 7 -13.17 4.55 8.26
CA ARG A 7 -12.32 4.21 7.11
C ARG A 7 -12.39 2.72 6.79
N GLU A 8 -12.32 1.86 7.79
CA GLU A 8 -12.46 0.42 7.64
C GLU A 8 -13.82 0.05 6.99
N LYS A 9 -14.93 0.62 7.51
CA LYS A 9 -16.26 0.41 6.91
C LYS A 9 -16.32 0.84 5.45
N LYS A 10 -15.68 1.97 5.11
CA LYS A 10 -15.66 2.50 3.74
C LYS A 10 -14.87 1.59 2.79
N ILE A 11 -13.71 1.08 3.23
CA ILE A 11 -12.91 0.14 2.47
C ILE A 11 -13.67 -1.17 2.26
N ILE A 12 -14.34 -1.70 3.29
CA ILE A 12 -15.16 -2.93 3.17
C ILE A 12 -16.28 -2.74 2.15
N LYS A 13 -17.01 -1.63 2.19
CA LYS A 13 -18.05 -1.34 1.18
C LYS A 13 -17.49 -1.28 -0.25
N TRP A 14 -16.29 -0.72 -0.42
CA TRP A 14 -15.66 -0.72 -1.72
C TRP A 14 -15.28 -2.14 -2.16
N LEU A 15 -14.70 -2.95 -1.26
CA LEU A 15 -14.40 -4.36 -1.52
C LEU A 15 -15.66 -5.17 -1.86
N ASP A 16 -16.82 -4.86 -1.22
CA ASP A 16 -18.12 -5.45 -1.57
C ASP A 16 -18.52 -5.10 -3.01
N SER A 17 -18.25 -3.86 -3.44
CA SER A 17 -18.64 -3.41 -4.78
C SER A 17 -17.83 -4.03 -5.93
N ILE A 18 -16.65 -4.58 -5.63
CA ILE A 18 -15.74 -5.19 -6.63
C ILE A 18 -15.68 -6.71 -6.55
N GLU A 19 -16.28 -7.33 -5.54
CA GLU A 19 -16.10 -8.76 -5.23
C GLU A 19 -16.53 -9.74 -6.33
N ASN A 20 -17.45 -9.32 -7.23
CA ASN A 20 -17.97 -10.16 -8.31
C ASN A 20 -17.29 -9.87 -9.67
N CYS A 21 -16.39 -8.88 -9.74
CA CYS A 21 -15.76 -8.49 -11.01
C CYS A 21 -14.22 -8.37 -10.91
N ALA A 22 -13.64 -8.27 -9.72
CA ALA A 22 -12.21 -8.20 -9.56
C ALA A 22 -11.58 -9.59 -9.76
N GLN A 23 -10.51 -9.64 -10.56
CA GLN A 23 -9.64 -10.81 -10.73
C GLN A 23 -8.35 -10.65 -9.93
N GLU A 24 -7.80 -9.44 -9.96
CA GLU A 24 -6.57 -9.06 -9.27
C GLU A 24 -6.84 -7.84 -8.38
N LEU A 25 -6.36 -7.88 -7.15
CA LEU A 25 -6.44 -6.75 -6.21
C LEU A 25 -5.04 -6.42 -5.69
N PHE A 26 -4.59 -5.19 -5.93
CA PHE A 26 -3.30 -4.68 -5.47
C PHE A 26 -3.52 -3.74 -4.28
N LEU A 27 -3.14 -4.16 -3.09
CA LEU A 27 -3.14 -3.36 -1.87
C LEU A 27 -1.77 -2.66 -1.77
N MET A 28 -1.79 -1.34 -1.91
CA MET A 28 -0.60 -0.53 -2.18
C MET A 28 0.23 -0.17 -0.93
N GLY A 29 0.04 -0.88 0.19
CA GLY A 29 0.68 -0.58 1.47
C GLY A 29 -0.01 0.52 2.27
N ASP A 30 0.38 0.69 3.53
CA ASP A 30 -0.26 1.58 4.50
C ASP A 30 -1.78 1.30 4.62
N LEU A 31 -2.16 0.03 4.48
CA LEU A 31 -3.55 -0.44 4.62
C LEU A 31 -4.03 -0.25 6.07
N PHE A 32 -3.11 -0.34 7.00
CA PHE A 32 -3.35 -0.23 8.44
C PHE A 32 -2.67 1.04 8.98
N ASP A 33 -3.26 1.65 10.02
CA ASP A 33 -2.63 2.78 10.73
C ASP A 33 -1.29 2.38 11.37
N PHE A 34 -1.20 1.14 11.82
CA PHE A 34 0.01 0.46 12.28
C PHE A 34 -0.24 -1.05 12.31
N TRP A 35 0.68 -1.82 11.73
CA TRP A 35 0.66 -3.27 11.76
C TRP A 35 1.94 -3.82 12.37
N ILE A 36 1.79 -4.69 13.33
CA ILE A 36 2.86 -5.54 13.84
C ILE A 36 2.33 -6.94 14.06
N GLU A 37 3.04 -7.90 13.53
CA GLU A 37 2.75 -9.32 13.65
C GLU A 37 3.66 -9.92 14.71
N TYR A 38 3.07 -10.54 15.71
CA TYR A 38 3.72 -11.42 16.68
C TYR A 38 3.58 -12.86 16.22
N LYS A 39 4.41 -13.76 16.78
CA LYS A 39 4.40 -15.17 16.38
C LYS A 39 3.00 -15.83 16.46
N HIS A 40 2.17 -15.43 17.41
CA HIS A 40 0.85 -16.02 17.64
C HIS A 40 -0.26 -14.99 17.82
N VAL A 41 0.01 -13.70 17.59
CA VAL A 41 -0.95 -12.61 17.80
C VAL A 41 -0.87 -11.59 16.68
N VAL A 42 -2.03 -11.20 16.17
CA VAL A 42 -2.20 -10.08 15.23
C VAL A 42 -3.13 -9.01 15.80
N PRO A 43 -3.07 -7.76 15.33
CA PRO A 43 -3.94 -6.70 15.81
C PRO A 43 -5.42 -6.98 15.51
N LYS A 44 -6.22 -7.26 16.54
CA LYS A 44 -7.66 -7.57 16.42
C LYS A 44 -8.53 -6.46 15.83
N ASN A 45 -8.02 -5.22 15.83
CA ASN A 45 -8.80 -4.05 15.39
C ASN A 45 -9.13 -4.07 13.88
N TYR A 46 -8.47 -4.92 13.11
CA TYR A 46 -8.63 -5.03 11.65
C TYR A 46 -9.34 -6.32 11.22
N PHE A 47 -9.94 -7.03 12.18
CA PHE A 47 -10.57 -8.33 11.93
C PHE A 47 -11.59 -8.31 10.80
N ASN A 48 -12.49 -7.31 10.75
CA ASN A 48 -13.53 -7.26 9.71
C ASN A 48 -12.94 -7.04 8.31
N LEU A 49 -11.89 -6.21 8.20
CA LEU A 49 -11.20 -6.00 6.94
C LEU A 49 -10.48 -7.27 6.48
N LEU A 50 -9.76 -7.94 7.38
CA LEU A 50 -9.06 -9.20 7.09
C LEU A 50 -10.04 -10.30 6.69
N TYR A 51 -11.18 -10.41 7.38
CA TYR A 51 -12.24 -11.34 7.03
C TYR A 51 -12.79 -11.06 5.62
N LYS A 52 -13.03 -9.78 5.28
CA LYS A 52 -13.48 -9.40 3.93
C LYS A 52 -12.46 -9.75 2.86
N ILE A 53 -11.18 -9.53 3.12
CA ILE A 53 -10.07 -9.89 2.22
C ILE A 53 -10.03 -11.41 2.01
N SER A 54 -10.12 -12.20 3.09
CA SER A 54 -10.21 -13.67 3.01
C SER A 54 -11.39 -14.13 2.15
N LYS A 55 -12.56 -13.50 2.29
CA LYS A 55 -13.74 -13.80 1.45
C LYS A 55 -13.51 -13.52 -0.04
N LEU A 56 -12.72 -12.50 -0.39
CA LEU A 56 -12.36 -12.26 -1.79
C LEU A 56 -11.43 -13.35 -2.32
N ILE A 57 -10.52 -13.86 -1.51
CA ILE A 57 -9.63 -14.98 -1.87
C ILE A 57 -10.47 -16.25 -2.11
N ASP A 58 -11.44 -16.55 -1.22
CA ASP A 58 -12.38 -17.67 -1.38
C ASP A 58 -13.17 -17.58 -2.70
N LYS A 59 -13.42 -16.36 -3.20
CA LYS A 59 -14.05 -16.09 -4.50
C LYS A 59 -13.11 -16.14 -5.69
N GLY A 60 -11.82 -16.43 -5.49
CA GLY A 60 -10.79 -16.55 -6.52
C GLY A 60 -10.10 -15.26 -6.91
N VAL A 61 -10.25 -14.17 -6.15
CA VAL A 61 -9.52 -12.94 -6.38
C VAL A 61 -8.07 -13.11 -5.93
N ASN A 62 -7.12 -12.88 -6.83
CA ASN A 62 -5.69 -12.85 -6.48
C ASN A 62 -5.35 -11.55 -5.75
N ILE A 63 -4.86 -11.64 -4.53
CA ILE A 63 -4.54 -10.45 -3.72
C ILE A 63 -3.04 -10.29 -3.57
N HIS A 64 -2.56 -9.08 -3.91
CA HIS A 64 -1.18 -8.66 -3.82
C HIS A 64 -1.07 -7.53 -2.78
N PHE A 65 -0.23 -7.71 -1.78
CA PHE A 65 0.01 -6.72 -0.74
C PHE A 65 1.46 -6.22 -0.79
N PHE A 66 1.63 -4.91 -1.01
CA PHE A 66 2.91 -4.24 -0.92
C PHE A 66 3.07 -3.64 0.46
N LYS A 67 4.13 -3.99 1.17
CA LYS A 67 4.40 -3.42 2.49
C LYS A 67 4.66 -1.93 2.39
N GLY A 68 3.88 -1.15 3.13
CA GLY A 68 4.10 0.28 3.34
C GLY A 68 4.94 0.55 4.60
N ASN A 69 5.10 1.81 4.95
CA ASN A 69 5.87 2.18 6.13
C ASN A 69 5.10 1.99 7.45
N HIS A 70 3.78 1.89 7.41
CA HIS A 70 2.93 1.63 8.59
C HIS A 70 2.66 0.14 8.82
N ASP A 71 2.90 -0.71 7.81
CA ASP A 71 2.56 -2.13 7.85
C ASP A 71 3.68 -3.05 7.35
N MET A 72 4.93 -2.64 7.57
CA MET A 72 6.11 -3.41 7.16
C MET A 72 6.48 -4.56 8.08
N TRP A 73 5.88 -4.65 9.29
CA TRP A 73 6.26 -5.63 10.30
C TRP A 73 5.37 -6.87 10.24
N THR A 74 5.42 -7.56 9.10
CA THR A 74 4.77 -8.86 8.86
C THR A 74 5.73 -10.02 9.13
N ILE A 75 5.20 -11.21 9.38
CA ILE A 75 5.94 -12.47 9.42
C ILE A 75 5.41 -13.36 8.28
N ASP A 76 4.30 -14.03 8.50
CA ASP A 76 3.72 -14.99 7.54
C ASP A 76 2.17 -15.02 7.57
N PHE A 77 1.54 -14.19 8.41
CA PHE A 77 0.08 -14.19 8.55
C PHE A 77 -0.65 -13.91 7.22
N PHE A 78 -0.19 -12.92 6.46
CA PHE A 78 -0.83 -12.57 5.19
C PHE A 78 -0.68 -13.69 4.17
N GLU A 79 0.49 -14.30 4.08
CA GLU A 79 0.75 -15.44 3.21
C GLU A 79 -0.08 -16.66 3.64
N SER A 80 -0.26 -16.88 4.95
CA SER A 80 -1.03 -18.00 5.49
C SER A 80 -2.52 -17.93 5.14
N ILE A 81 -3.05 -16.73 4.87
CA ILE A 81 -4.43 -16.53 4.41
C ILE A 81 -4.54 -16.37 2.89
N GLY A 82 -3.45 -16.59 2.13
CA GLY A 82 -3.46 -16.62 0.67
C GLY A 82 -3.12 -15.29 -0.03
N ILE A 83 -2.61 -14.29 0.70
CA ILE A 83 -2.16 -13.01 0.12
C ILE A 83 -0.71 -13.14 -0.35
N LYS A 84 -0.40 -12.63 -1.54
CA LYS A 84 0.98 -12.53 -2.03
C LYS A 84 1.60 -11.23 -1.51
N VAL A 85 2.67 -11.32 -0.70
CA VAL A 85 3.30 -10.17 -0.03
C VAL A 85 4.60 -9.76 -0.71
N TYR A 86 4.81 -8.44 -0.84
CA TYR A 86 5.98 -7.86 -1.51
C TYR A 86 6.63 -6.77 -0.65
N ASP A 87 7.95 -6.88 -0.47
CA ASP A 87 8.76 -5.88 0.25
C ASP A 87 9.14 -4.67 -0.60
N ASN A 88 9.09 -4.82 -1.93
CA ASN A 88 9.49 -3.82 -2.91
C ASN A 88 8.50 -3.80 -4.08
N PHE A 89 8.64 -2.82 -4.97
CA PHE A 89 7.87 -2.78 -6.21
C PHE A 89 8.14 -4.03 -7.07
N GLN A 90 7.13 -4.43 -7.84
CA GLN A 90 7.18 -5.60 -8.73
C GLN A 90 6.59 -5.25 -10.10
N SER A 91 7.13 -5.92 -11.12
CA SER A 91 6.55 -5.89 -12.47
C SER A 91 5.54 -7.04 -12.62
N PHE A 92 4.39 -6.73 -13.20
CA PHE A 92 3.36 -7.69 -13.53
C PHE A 92 3.01 -7.60 -15.01
N LYS A 93 2.64 -8.74 -15.58
CA LYS A 93 2.06 -8.82 -16.90
C LYS A 93 0.57 -9.14 -16.78
N ILE A 94 -0.28 -8.23 -17.24
CA ILE A 94 -1.75 -8.38 -17.24
C ILE A 94 -2.20 -8.41 -18.70
N GLY A 95 -2.56 -9.60 -19.21
CA GLY A 95 -2.79 -9.78 -20.62
C GLY A 95 -1.55 -9.45 -21.45
N SER A 96 -1.66 -8.45 -22.33
CA SER A 96 -0.55 -7.98 -23.19
C SER A 96 0.25 -6.82 -22.60
N ILE A 97 -0.16 -6.27 -21.46
CA ILE A 97 0.47 -5.09 -20.87
C ILE A 97 1.39 -5.44 -19.71
N ASN A 98 2.47 -4.65 -19.55
CA ASN A 98 3.35 -4.70 -18.40
C ASN A 98 3.06 -3.51 -17.49
N ILE A 99 2.99 -3.74 -16.18
CA ILE A 99 2.81 -2.71 -15.19
C ILE A 99 3.87 -2.81 -14.10
N LEU A 100 4.26 -1.69 -13.53
CA LEU A 100 5.11 -1.63 -12.34
C LEU A 100 4.30 -1.13 -11.17
N VAL A 101 4.22 -1.93 -10.11
CA VAL A 101 3.36 -1.66 -8.95
C VAL A 101 4.18 -1.69 -7.67
N GLY A 102 3.90 -0.80 -6.72
CA GLY A 102 4.56 -0.79 -5.42
C GLY A 102 4.04 0.29 -4.48
N HIS A 103 4.46 0.25 -3.21
CA HIS A 103 4.06 1.29 -2.27
C HIS A 103 4.62 2.67 -2.64
N GLY A 104 5.92 2.77 -2.88
CA GLY A 104 6.55 4.01 -3.35
C GLY A 104 7.47 4.71 -2.36
N ASP A 105 7.52 4.25 -1.11
CA ASP A 105 8.34 4.84 -0.06
C ASP A 105 9.85 4.60 -0.28
N GLY A 106 10.64 5.64 -0.07
CA GLY A 106 12.10 5.59 -0.23
C GLY A 106 12.59 5.50 -1.68
N LEU A 107 11.71 5.61 -2.69
CA LEU A 107 12.11 5.62 -4.10
C LEU A 107 12.78 6.95 -4.51
N GLY A 108 13.63 6.86 -5.52
CA GLY A 108 14.31 8.02 -6.10
C GLY A 108 15.43 8.59 -5.23
N LYS A 109 15.98 9.75 -5.66
CA LYS A 109 17.07 10.46 -4.95
C LYS A 109 16.50 11.31 -3.82
N GLY A 110 17.28 11.45 -2.73
CA GLY A 110 16.92 12.25 -1.55
C GLY A 110 16.25 11.43 -0.45
N ASP A 111 15.71 12.13 0.55
CA ASP A 111 15.05 11.57 1.74
C ASP A 111 15.95 10.62 2.56
N ILE A 112 17.21 11.03 2.71
CA ILE A 112 18.22 10.20 3.37
C ILE A 112 17.79 9.83 4.79
N ASN A 113 17.26 10.80 5.54
CA ASN A 113 16.79 10.57 6.92
C ASN A 113 15.67 9.51 6.97
N TYR A 114 14.73 9.56 6.03
CA TYR A 114 13.68 8.54 5.92
C TYR A 114 14.28 7.17 5.57
N LYS A 115 15.21 7.11 4.62
CA LYS A 115 15.87 5.85 4.22
C LYS A 115 16.64 5.20 5.36
N ILE A 116 17.34 6.02 6.17
CA ILE A 116 18.04 5.56 7.38
C ILE A 116 17.02 5.01 8.39
N ALA A 117 15.96 5.78 8.69
CA ALA A 117 14.91 5.34 9.60
C ALA A 117 14.26 4.04 9.11
N LYS A 118 13.90 3.94 7.81
CA LYS A 118 13.36 2.72 7.19
C LYS A 118 14.31 1.53 7.35
N SER A 119 15.62 1.73 7.17
CA SER A 119 16.62 0.67 7.35
C SER A 119 16.66 0.18 8.81
N ILE A 120 16.57 1.09 9.79
CA ILE A 120 16.49 0.75 11.21
C ILE A 120 15.21 -0.06 11.49
N PHE A 121 14.05 0.39 11.02
CA PHE A 121 12.77 -0.30 11.21
C PHE A 121 12.70 -1.66 10.49
N LYS A 122 13.45 -1.85 9.40
CA LYS A 122 13.58 -3.13 8.70
C LYS A 122 14.61 -4.08 9.33
N ASN A 123 15.35 -3.66 10.35
CA ASN A 123 16.33 -4.50 11.01
C ASN A 123 15.65 -5.64 11.78
N ASN A 124 15.95 -6.88 11.41
CA ASN A 124 15.32 -8.06 11.99
C ASN A 124 15.58 -8.23 13.50
N ILE A 125 16.75 -7.79 13.99
CA ILE A 125 17.10 -7.85 15.41
C ILE A 125 16.22 -6.87 16.19
N LEU A 126 16.08 -5.64 15.71
CA LEU A 126 15.21 -4.63 16.33
C LEU A 126 13.74 -5.05 16.32
N GLN A 127 13.27 -5.63 15.22
CA GLN A 127 11.93 -6.20 15.13
C GLN A 127 11.73 -7.34 16.13
N PHE A 128 12.71 -8.24 16.25
CA PHE A 128 12.68 -9.32 17.24
C PHE A 128 12.62 -8.77 18.65
N LEU A 129 13.50 -7.83 19.03
CA LEU A 129 13.50 -7.21 20.35
C LEU A 129 12.17 -6.49 20.66
N PHE A 130 11.60 -5.80 19.67
CA PHE A 130 10.30 -5.16 19.84
C PHE A 130 9.18 -6.17 20.10
N ARG A 131 9.22 -7.34 19.44
CA ARG A 131 8.24 -8.42 19.65
C ARG A 131 8.34 -9.09 21.03
N LEU A 132 9.40 -8.87 21.80
CA LEU A 132 9.47 -9.30 23.20
C LEU A 132 8.62 -8.43 24.14
N ILE A 133 8.22 -7.23 23.70
CA ILE A 133 7.29 -6.37 24.43
C ILE A 133 5.90 -6.99 24.35
N HIS A 134 5.17 -6.98 25.47
CA HIS A 134 3.79 -7.49 25.50
C HIS A 134 2.95 -6.86 24.37
N PRO A 135 2.16 -7.65 23.60
CA PRO A 135 1.42 -7.16 22.42
C PRO A 135 0.60 -5.90 22.69
N ASP A 136 -0.11 -5.81 23.81
CA ASP A 136 -0.92 -4.63 24.13
C ASP A 136 -0.10 -3.35 24.27
N ILE A 137 1.12 -3.46 24.81
CA ILE A 137 2.05 -2.32 24.96
C ILE A 137 2.65 -1.99 23.59
N GLY A 138 3.15 -2.99 22.88
CA GLY A 138 3.79 -2.80 21.57
C GLY A 138 2.84 -2.21 20.52
N ILE A 139 1.60 -2.71 20.42
CA ILE A 139 0.59 -2.19 19.50
C ILE A 139 0.22 -0.73 19.86
N ARG A 140 0.07 -0.40 21.17
CA ARG A 140 -0.20 0.98 21.59
C ARG A 140 0.95 1.92 21.28
N LEU A 141 2.18 1.52 21.58
CA LEU A 141 3.38 2.31 21.33
C LEU A 141 3.57 2.56 19.84
N GLY A 142 3.49 1.53 19.01
CA GLY A 142 3.62 1.66 17.56
C GLY A 142 2.51 2.51 16.94
N SER A 143 1.26 2.33 17.38
CA SER A 143 0.13 3.17 16.95
C SER A 143 0.31 4.64 17.35
N TYR A 144 0.88 4.92 18.51
CA TYR A 144 1.20 6.29 18.94
C TYR A 144 2.27 6.92 18.06
N LEU A 145 3.37 6.21 17.83
CA LEU A 145 4.47 6.68 16.97
C LEU A 145 4.02 6.89 15.51
N SER A 146 3.17 5.99 14.99
CA SER A 146 2.59 6.12 13.65
C SER A 146 1.73 7.38 13.50
N LYS A 147 0.91 7.73 14.49
CA LYS A 147 0.04 8.92 14.48
C LYS A 147 0.80 10.24 14.58
N SER A 148 1.98 10.25 15.19
CA SER A 148 2.77 11.48 15.38
C SER A 148 3.34 12.04 14.07
N ASN A 149 3.42 11.22 13.03
CA ASN A 149 3.97 11.58 11.71
C ASN A 149 2.90 12.17 10.76
N LYS A 150 2.19 13.22 11.19
CA LYS A 150 1.28 13.96 10.28
C LYS A 150 2.09 14.63 9.18
N ARG A 151 1.88 14.19 7.92
CA ARG A 151 2.54 14.79 6.75
C ARG A 151 2.02 16.18 6.48
N LYS A 152 2.96 17.10 6.20
CA LYS A 152 2.65 18.41 5.67
C LYS A 152 2.36 18.32 4.17
N GLU A 153 1.53 19.21 3.65
CA GLU A 153 1.15 19.27 2.22
C GLU A 153 2.37 19.32 1.28
N ASP A 154 3.36 20.15 1.60
CA ASP A 154 4.64 20.23 0.88
C ASP A 154 5.38 18.89 0.79
N GLN A 155 5.30 18.05 1.82
CA GLN A 155 5.93 16.74 1.82
C GLN A 155 5.21 15.76 0.89
N THR A 156 3.89 15.89 0.77
CA THR A 156 3.03 15.10 -0.12
C THR A 156 3.42 15.33 -1.59
N GLU A 157 3.53 16.58 -2.01
CA GLU A 157 3.92 16.94 -3.38
C GLU A 157 5.36 16.52 -3.69
N LYS A 158 6.30 16.77 -2.77
CA LYS A 158 7.72 16.34 -2.92
C LYS A 158 7.82 14.83 -3.09
N ASN A 159 7.08 14.05 -2.30
CA ASN A 159 7.06 12.59 -2.42
C ASN A 159 6.48 12.16 -3.76
N ASN A 160 5.36 12.75 -4.19
CA ASN A 160 4.76 12.43 -5.48
C ASN A 160 5.72 12.69 -6.65
N LYS A 161 6.35 13.87 -6.68
CA LYS A 161 7.36 14.22 -7.69
C LYS A 161 8.57 13.28 -7.68
N ARG A 162 8.99 12.83 -6.50
CA ARG A 162 10.11 11.89 -6.36
C ARG A 162 9.78 10.53 -6.96
N ILE A 163 8.58 9.99 -6.66
CA ILE A 163 8.12 8.71 -7.22
C ILE A 163 7.95 8.82 -8.73
N TYR A 164 7.32 9.90 -9.23
CA TYR A 164 7.19 10.16 -10.66
C TYR A 164 8.56 10.19 -11.38
N ASN A 165 9.53 10.92 -10.84
CA ASN A 165 10.88 10.98 -11.41
C ASN A 165 11.59 9.61 -11.41
N PHE A 166 11.36 8.80 -10.37
CA PHE A 166 11.83 7.42 -10.35
C PHE A 166 11.22 6.62 -11.50
N CYS A 167 9.89 6.68 -11.68
CA CYS A 167 9.19 5.97 -12.75
C CYS A 167 9.67 6.42 -14.13
N LYS A 168 9.84 7.73 -14.35
CA LYS A 168 10.37 8.29 -15.60
C LYS A 168 11.76 7.77 -15.93
N ASN A 169 12.67 7.70 -14.94
CA ASN A 169 14.01 7.16 -15.15
C ASN A 169 14.00 5.64 -15.36
N TYR A 170 13.08 4.93 -14.70
CA TYR A 170 12.92 3.49 -14.84
C TYR A 170 12.40 3.14 -16.24
N ASP A 171 11.45 3.92 -16.78
CA ASP A 171 10.85 3.76 -18.11
C ASP A 171 11.88 3.84 -19.25
N LEU A 172 12.97 4.56 -19.07
CA LEU A 172 14.05 4.62 -20.06
C LEU A 172 14.70 3.26 -20.34
N LYS A 173 14.69 2.36 -19.36
CA LYS A 173 15.33 1.04 -19.44
C LYS A 173 14.34 -0.11 -19.50
N ASN A 174 13.19 0.06 -18.86
CA ASN A 174 12.19 -0.99 -18.66
C ASN A 174 10.80 -0.43 -18.94
N LYS A 175 10.31 -0.68 -20.16
CA LYS A 175 9.02 -0.16 -20.60
C LYS A 175 7.85 -0.85 -19.92
N ASN A 176 6.99 -0.06 -19.27
CA ASN A 176 5.70 -0.49 -18.75
C ASN A 176 4.62 0.47 -19.22
N GLN A 177 3.42 -0.02 -19.44
CA GLN A 177 2.28 0.81 -19.84
C GLN A 177 1.73 1.62 -18.63
N ALA A 178 1.86 1.08 -17.42
CA ALA A 178 1.47 1.81 -16.22
C ALA A 178 2.47 1.63 -15.07
N TYR A 179 2.70 2.71 -14.35
CA TYR A 179 3.47 2.80 -13.12
C TYR A 179 2.52 3.22 -12.00
N ILE A 180 2.17 2.29 -11.11
CA ILE A 180 1.11 2.49 -10.11
C ILE A 180 1.71 2.45 -8.72
N PHE A 181 1.60 3.56 -7.98
CA PHE A 181 2.19 3.72 -6.65
C PHE A 181 1.22 4.40 -5.68
N GLY A 182 1.51 4.28 -4.38
CA GLY A 182 0.83 4.96 -3.29
C GLY A 182 1.74 5.96 -2.60
N HIS A 183 1.83 5.89 -1.26
CA HIS A 183 2.75 6.59 -0.34
C HIS A 183 2.65 8.11 -0.34
N SER A 184 2.54 8.79 -1.47
CA SER A 184 2.53 10.26 -1.51
C SER A 184 1.25 10.87 -0.94
N HIS A 185 0.16 10.12 -0.86
CA HIS A 185 -1.19 10.57 -0.51
C HIS A 185 -1.80 11.57 -1.51
N MET A 186 -1.15 11.79 -2.65
CA MET A 186 -1.60 12.69 -3.70
C MET A 186 -2.07 11.88 -4.91
N ALA A 187 -3.37 11.75 -5.08
CA ALA A 187 -3.93 11.09 -6.25
C ALA A 187 -3.48 11.82 -7.53
N SER A 188 -2.86 11.09 -8.45
CA SER A 188 -2.26 11.66 -9.65
C SER A 188 -2.35 10.71 -10.83
N HIS A 189 -2.54 11.29 -12.02
CA HIS A 189 -2.35 10.63 -13.30
C HIS A 189 -1.50 11.55 -14.17
N ILE A 190 -0.29 11.14 -14.52
CA ILE A 190 0.69 11.96 -15.24
C ILE A 190 1.33 11.10 -16.36
N PRO A 191 1.25 11.51 -17.63
CA PRO A 191 1.95 10.82 -18.70
C PRO A 191 3.46 10.84 -18.48
N ILE A 192 4.12 9.71 -18.75
CA ILE A 192 5.59 9.58 -18.77
C ILE A 192 6.08 9.65 -20.21
N SER A 193 5.40 8.93 -21.11
CA SER A 193 5.69 8.89 -22.55
C SER A 193 4.39 8.66 -23.33
N ASN A 194 4.47 8.52 -24.66
CA ASN A 194 3.30 8.24 -25.51
C ASN A 194 2.61 6.89 -25.19
N SER A 195 3.30 5.98 -24.47
CA SER A 195 2.80 4.63 -24.19
C SER A 195 2.86 4.26 -22.70
N SER A 196 3.20 5.20 -21.82
CA SER A 196 3.46 4.94 -20.42
C SER A 196 2.85 6.03 -19.54
N ASP A 197 2.10 5.64 -18.54
CA ASP A 197 1.46 6.55 -17.58
C ASP A 197 1.89 6.26 -16.14
N TYR A 198 2.05 7.31 -15.35
CA TYR A 198 2.19 7.24 -13.90
C TYR A 198 0.86 7.50 -13.22
N TYR A 199 0.53 6.63 -12.27
CA TYR A 199 -0.61 6.77 -11.37
C TYR A 199 -0.15 6.75 -9.92
N ASN A 200 -0.66 7.68 -9.11
CA ASN A 200 -0.62 7.55 -7.66
C ASN A 200 -2.04 7.40 -7.14
N THR A 201 -2.25 6.36 -6.32
CA THR A 201 -3.60 6.03 -5.81
C THR A 201 -4.10 7.01 -4.76
N GLY A 202 -3.24 7.94 -4.30
CA GLY A 202 -3.62 8.88 -3.26
C GLY A 202 -3.80 8.22 -1.88
N GLU A 203 -4.92 8.51 -1.21
CA GLU A 203 -5.19 8.07 0.15
C GLU A 203 -6.67 7.73 0.37
N TRP A 204 -6.95 6.98 1.46
CA TRP A 204 -8.29 6.54 1.84
C TRP A 204 -8.84 7.24 3.09
N ILE A 205 -8.17 8.31 3.57
CA ILE A 205 -8.58 9.09 4.73
C ILE A 205 -9.74 10.02 4.37
N LYS A 206 -9.62 10.73 3.22
CA LYS A 206 -10.61 11.70 2.73
C LYS A 206 -11.20 11.28 1.38
N ASN A 207 -10.34 10.96 0.40
CA ASN A 207 -10.72 10.89 -1.01
C ASN A 207 -11.05 9.48 -1.51
N SER A 208 -10.51 8.42 -0.88
CA SER A 208 -10.77 7.01 -1.23
C SER A 208 -10.52 6.70 -2.71
N ASN A 209 -9.35 7.10 -3.18
CA ASN A 209 -8.98 6.92 -4.58
C ASN A 209 -8.43 5.51 -4.84
N TYR A 210 -8.63 5.03 -6.05
CA TYR A 210 -8.10 3.77 -6.54
C TYR A 210 -7.89 3.83 -8.06
N VAL A 211 -7.00 2.99 -8.56
CA VAL A 211 -6.81 2.79 -10.00
C VAL A 211 -7.49 1.49 -10.41
N VAL A 212 -8.22 1.50 -11.49
CA VAL A 212 -8.85 0.32 -12.09
C VAL A 212 -8.37 0.14 -13.52
N TYR A 213 -8.07 -1.10 -13.88
CA TYR A 213 -7.87 -1.55 -15.25
C TYR A 213 -9.03 -2.45 -15.65
N ASN A 214 -9.68 -2.15 -16.76
CA ASN A 214 -10.88 -2.87 -17.22
C ASN A 214 -10.61 -3.80 -18.42
N GLY A 215 -9.34 -4.12 -18.69
CA GLY A 215 -8.91 -4.88 -19.87
C GLY A 215 -8.46 -4.00 -21.04
N GLU A 216 -8.82 -2.72 -21.06
CA GLU A 216 -8.47 -1.76 -22.12
C GLU A 216 -7.67 -0.58 -21.58
N ASN A 217 -8.20 0.10 -20.54
CA ASN A 217 -7.68 1.36 -20.05
C ASN A 217 -7.56 1.39 -18.53
N PHE A 218 -6.55 2.11 -18.07
CA PHE A 218 -6.41 2.49 -16.64
C PHE A 218 -7.24 3.75 -16.37
N LYS A 219 -7.93 3.75 -15.21
CA LYS A 219 -8.68 4.93 -14.74
C LYS A 219 -8.43 5.14 -13.27
N LEU A 220 -8.02 6.35 -12.90
CA LEU A 220 -8.01 6.82 -11.52
C LEU A 220 -9.44 7.21 -11.14
N LYS A 221 -9.98 6.61 -10.10
CA LYS A 221 -11.35 6.81 -9.62
C LYS A 221 -11.37 7.12 -8.13
N SER A 222 -12.50 7.64 -7.65
CA SER A 222 -12.78 7.86 -6.24
C SER A 222 -14.06 7.13 -5.85
N PHE A 223 -14.00 6.38 -4.74
CA PHE A 223 -15.16 5.69 -4.19
C PHE A 223 -15.99 6.66 -3.35
N LYS A 224 -17.24 6.84 -3.74
CA LYS A 224 -18.25 7.59 -3.01
C LYS A 224 -19.17 6.56 -2.34
N SER A 225 -19.18 6.54 -0.99
CA SER A 225 -20.02 5.64 -0.18
C SER A 225 -21.37 6.26 0.11
#